data_0aa5ed48ac9ff21e971e47ce054bda00
#
_entry.id   0aa5ed48ac9ff21e971e47ce054bda00
#
_cell.length_a   1.000
_cell.length_b   1.000
_cell.length_c   1.000
_cell.angle_alpha   90.00
_cell.angle_beta   90.00
_cell.angle_gamma   90.00
#
_symmetry.space_group_name_H-M   'P 1'
#
loop_
_entity.id
_entity.type
_entity.pdbx_description
1 polymer ?
#
loop_
_entity_poly.entity_id
_entity_poly.type
_entity_poly.pdbx_seq_one_letter_code
_entity_poly.pdbx_strand_id
1 'polypeptide(L)'
;MNNAITYIFRLESGVEYRFDVDLDRAAAGGALPDWTLLETEKCEHCPLTSSPGARCPAAADLAPVIDRFSTLASIESVDVRVVHERYEAHKHTDTQTALSALMGLILATSACPILSRMRPLAHTHLPFCTETEMMYRICAMHLFDCFLAGTTPDLQGLSGLFADISKLNEAFARRITLAAKRDASNNALVKLHARSMLASLTIEGKMDEIRTWFRQSTGSGQRSA
;
A
#
# COMPACT_ATOMS: atom_id res chain seq x y z
N MET A 1 17.97 -3.96 -15.35
CA MET A 1 17.86 -3.94 -13.86
C MET A 1 16.61 -4.69 -13.51
N ASN A 2 16.70 -5.64 -12.58
CA ASN A 2 15.51 -6.38 -12.14
C ASN A 2 14.71 -5.45 -11.19
N ASN A 3 13.62 -4.87 -11.67
CA ASN A 3 12.78 -3.93 -10.90
C ASN A 3 11.72 -4.67 -10.07
N ALA A 4 12.12 -5.81 -9.46
CA ALA A 4 11.24 -6.65 -8.67
C ALA A 4 11.62 -6.65 -7.20
N ILE A 5 10.62 -6.73 -6.34
CA ILE A 5 10.75 -6.89 -4.89
C ILE A 5 10.12 -8.23 -4.50
N THR A 6 10.91 -9.08 -3.85
CA THR A 6 10.46 -10.39 -3.40
C THR A 6 10.08 -10.34 -1.92
N TYR A 7 8.86 -10.78 -1.61
CA TYR A 7 8.41 -11.05 -0.25
C TYR A 7 8.39 -12.56 0.01
N ILE A 8 9.02 -13.00 1.09
CA ILE A 8 9.07 -14.38 1.54
C ILE A 8 8.51 -14.44 2.96
N PHE A 9 7.38 -15.13 3.12
CA PHE A 9 6.71 -15.34 4.40
C PHE A 9 6.95 -16.76 4.87
N ARG A 10 7.55 -16.94 6.02
CA ARG A 10 7.76 -18.22 6.66
C ARG A 10 6.85 -18.33 7.88
N LEU A 11 5.89 -19.24 7.80
CA LEU A 11 4.94 -19.51 8.87
C LEU A 11 5.58 -20.38 9.96
N GLU A 12 5.05 -20.38 11.18
CA GLU A 12 5.47 -21.26 12.27
C GLU A 12 5.35 -22.75 11.90
N SER A 13 4.40 -23.11 11.03
CA SER A 13 4.27 -24.46 10.47
C SER A 13 5.42 -24.89 9.57
N GLY A 14 6.36 -23.99 9.24
CA GLY A 14 7.44 -24.21 8.29
C GLY A 14 7.04 -24.00 6.83
N VAL A 15 5.78 -23.72 6.53
CA VAL A 15 5.31 -23.38 5.17
C VAL A 15 5.88 -22.02 4.77
N GLU A 16 6.33 -21.93 3.52
CA GLU A 16 6.85 -20.70 2.95
C GLU A 16 6.00 -20.23 1.78
N TYR A 17 5.64 -18.93 1.78
CA TYR A 17 4.98 -18.27 0.65
C TYR A 17 5.92 -17.23 0.06
N ARG A 18 6.09 -17.25 -1.25
CA ARG A 18 6.91 -16.32 -2.01
C ARG A 18 6.05 -15.51 -2.99
N PHE A 19 6.28 -14.20 -3.02
CA PHE A 19 5.64 -13.25 -3.94
C PHE A 19 6.72 -12.37 -4.57
N ASP A 20 6.89 -12.47 -5.88
CA ASP A 20 7.77 -11.60 -6.66
C ASP A 20 6.90 -10.49 -7.28
N VAL A 21 7.10 -9.26 -6.84
CA VAL A 21 6.35 -8.09 -7.30
C VAL A 21 7.23 -7.30 -8.25
N ASP A 22 7.01 -7.47 -9.55
CA ASP A 22 7.58 -6.61 -10.58
C ASP A 22 6.87 -5.25 -10.52
N LEU A 23 7.64 -4.16 -10.32
CA LEU A 23 7.08 -2.81 -10.17
C LEU A 23 6.50 -2.25 -11.48
N ASP A 24 6.94 -2.79 -12.61
CA ASP A 24 6.51 -2.39 -13.96
C ASP A 24 5.61 -3.43 -14.64
N ARG A 25 5.07 -4.37 -13.86
CA ARG A 25 4.24 -5.46 -14.37
C ARG A 25 3.02 -4.97 -15.16
N ALA A 26 2.63 -5.73 -16.16
CA ALA A 26 1.32 -5.61 -16.78
C ALA A 26 0.20 -6.00 -15.79
N ALA A 27 -1.02 -5.56 -16.07
CA ALA A 27 -2.20 -5.99 -15.31
C ALA A 27 -2.31 -7.53 -15.29
N ALA A 28 -2.72 -8.07 -14.15
CA ALA A 28 -2.91 -9.50 -13.99
C ALA A 28 -3.93 -10.04 -15.01
N GLY A 29 -3.57 -11.14 -15.65
CA GLY A 29 -4.41 -11.84 -16.66
C GLY A 29 -4.69 -13.28 -16.25
N GLY A 30 -5.46 -14.01 -17.10
CA GLY A 30 -5.80 -15.41 -16.87
C GLY A 30 -7.14 -15.61 -16.15
N ALA A 31 -7.36 -16.83 -15.64
CA ALA A 31 -8.56 -17.17 -14.90
C ALA A 31 -8.52 -16.51 -13.50
N LEU A 32 -9.34 -15.51 -13.31
CA LEU A 32 -9.44 -14.75 -12.06
C LEU A 32 -10.80 -15.01 -11.40
N PRO A 33 -10.88 -15.08 -10.05
CA PRO A 33 -12.12 -15.30 -9.32
C PRO A 33 -13.12 -14.17 -9.51
N ASP A 34 -14.42 -14.46 -9.35
CA ASP A 34 -15.50 -13.50 -9.64
C ASP A 34 -15.49 -12.28 -8.73
N TRP A 35 -14.98 -12.38 -7.52
CA TRP A 35 -14.83 -11.22 -6.64
C TRP A 35 -13.89 -10.14 -7.19
N THR A 36 -13.10 -10.44 -8.24
CA THR A 36 -12.25 -9.47 -8.94
C THR A 36 -12.98 -8.71 -10.05
N LEU A 37 -14.23 -9.09 -10.40
CA LEU A 37 -15.02 -8.35 -11.37
C LEU A 37 -15.13 -6.87 -11.00
N LEU A 38 -15.09 -5.99 -11.99
CA LEU A 38 -15.08 -4.55 -11.76
C LEU A 38 -16.33 -4.09 -11.00
N GLU A 39 -17.48 -4.64 -11.32
CA GLU A 39 -18.77 -4.28 -10.70
C GLU A 39 -18.97 -4.87 -9.30
N THR A 40 -18.18 -5.89 -8.89
CA THR A 40 -18.26 -6.43 -7.54
C THR A 40 -17.72 -5.39 -6.55
N GLU A 41 -18.56 -4.87 -5.67
CA GLU A 41 -18.17 -3.83 -4.70
C GLU A 41 -17.32 -2.71 -5.35
N LYS A 42 -17.78 -2.18 -6.48
CA LYS A 42 -17.11 -1.12 -7.21
C LYS A 42 -17.00 0.14 -6.35
N CYS A 43 -15.84 0.77 -6.37
CA CYS A 43 -15.63 2.04 -5.68
C CYS A 43 -16.57 3.12 -6.28
N GLU A 44 -17.21 3.92 -5.43
CA GLU A 44 -18.16 4.98 -5.85
C GLU A 44 -17.55 5.94 -6.89
N HIS A 45 -16.29 6.29 -6.72
CA HIS A 45 -15.53 7.21 -7.56
C HIS A 45 -14.57 6.51 -8.52
N CYS A 46 -14.80 5.23 -8.83
CA CYS A 46 -13.97 4.47 -9.78
C CYS A 46 -14.13 5.03 -11.21
N PRO A 47 -13.04 5.52 -11.85
CA PRO A 47 -13.13 6.11 -13.19
C PRO A 47 -13.18 5.05 -14.30
N LEU A 48 -13.01 3.77 -13.99
CA LEU A 48 -13.00 2.71 -14.99
C LEU A 48 -14.41 2.43 -15.50
N THR A 49 -14.54 2.35 -16.82
CA THR A 49 -15.79 1.99 -17.48
C THR A 49 -16.04 0.50 -17.40
N SER A 50 -17.25 0.14 -17.01
CA SER A 50 -17.68 -1.25 -16.95
C SER A 50 -17.92 -1.82 -18.35
N SER A 51 -17.44 -3.03 -18.55
CA SER A 51 -17.74 -3.87 -19.70
C SER A 51 -17.92 -5.31 -19.24
N PRO A 52 -18.62 -6.17 -20.00
CA PRO A 52 -18.76 -7.58 -19.63
C PRO A 52 -17.41 -8.24 -19.36
N GLY A 53 -17.24 -8.83 -18.18
CA GLY A 53 -16.00 -9.50 -17.77
C GLY A 53 -14.86 -8.58 -17.35
N ALA A 54 -15.05 -7.24 -17.35
CA ALA A 54 -14.02 -6.30 -16.87
C ALA A 54 -13.64 -6.61 -15.42
N ARG A 55 -12.34 -6.51 -15.12
CA ARG A 55 -11.76 -6.78 -13.80
C ARG A 55 -11.29 -5.50 -13.14
N CYS A 56 -11.42 -5.41 -11.82
CA CYS A 56 -10.76 -4.38 -11.04
C CYS A 56 -9.26 -4.70 -11.00
N PRO A 57 -8.37 -3.83 -11.55
CA PRO A 57 -6.94 -4.16 -11.64
C PRO A 57 -6.31 -4.45 -10.28
N ALA A 58 -6.65 -3.65 -9.27
CA ALA A 58 -6.16 -3.84 -7.91
C ALA A 58 -6.62 -5.17 -7.29
N ALA A 59 -7.86 -5.58 -7.55
CA ALA A 59 -8.38 -6.87 -7.08
C ALA A 59 -7.73 -8.05 -7.82
N ALA A 60 -7.55 -7.94 -9.13
CA ALA A 60 -6.88 -8.93 -9.94
C ALA A 60 -5.44 -9.17 -9.46
N ASP A 61 -4.69 -8.11 -9.22
CA ASP A 61 -3.32 -8.17 -8.73
C ASP A 61 -3.20 -8.76 -7.31
N LEU A 62 -4.21 -8.57 -6.45
CA LEU A 62 -4.22 -9.13 -5.10
C LEU A 62 -4.76 -10.57 -5.04
N ALA A 63 -5.41 -11.08 -6.08
CA ALA A 63 -6.05 -12.38 -6.03
C ALA A 63 -5.12 -13.53 -5.58
N PRO A 64 -3.88 -13.66 -6.08
CA PRO A 64 -2.96 -14.71 -5.61
C PRO A 64 -2.59 -14.59 -4.12
N VAL A 65 -2.50 -13.36 -3.61
CA VAL A 65 -2.18 -13.11 -2.19
C VAL A 65 -3.37 -13.49 -1.32
N ILE A 66 -4.57 -13.03 -1.68
CA ILE A 66 -5.80 -13.31 -0.93
C ILE A 66 -6.05 -14.83 -0.86
N ASP A 67 -5.87 -15.54 -1.97
CA ASP A 67 -6.01 -16.99 -2.00
C ASP A 67 -5.06 -17.69 -1.02
N ARG A 68 -3.76 -17.37 -1.07
CA ARG A 68 -2.73 -17.96 -0.22
C ARG A 68 -2.95 -17.70 1.29
N PHE A 69 -3.43 -16.51 1.64
CA PHE A 69 -3.65 -16.11 3.03
C PHE A 69 -5.11 -16.27 3.48
N SER A 70 -5.99 -16.85 2.66
CA SER A 70 -7.44 -16.97 2.93
C SER A 70 -7.77 -17.76 4.19
N THR A 71 -6.89 -18.67 4.62
CA THR A 71 -7.08 -19.57 5.78
C THR A 71 -6.28 -19.18 7.02
N LEU A 72 -5.50 -18.09 6.96
CA LEU A 72 -4.67 -17.65 8.09
C LEU A 72 -5.39 -16.64 8.98
N ALA A 73 -5.10 -16.69 10.27
CA ALA A 73 -5.54 -15.66 11.20
C ALA A 73 -4.59 -14.45 11.16
N SER A 74 -5.13 -13.27 11.42
CA SER A 74 -4.40 -12.00 11.38
C SER A 74 -3.25 -11.90 12.38
N ILE A 75 -3.41 -12.60 13.52
CA ILE A 75 -2.49 -12.58 14.66
C ILE A 75 -1.43 -13.70 14.60
N GLU A 76 -1.51 -14.63 13.65
CA GLU A 76 -0.48 -15.68 13.51
C GLU A 76 0.88 -15.06 13.27
N SER A 77 1.90 -15.53 13.98
CA SER A 77 3.29 -15.08 13.83
C SER A 77 3.87 -15.51 12.49
N VAL A 78 4.66 -14.65 11.90
CA VAL A 78 5.34 -14.91 10.64
C VAL A 78 6.71 -14.23 10.61
N ASP A 79 7.70 -14.95 10.09
CA ASP A 79 8.98 -14.36 9.69
C ASP A 79 8.86 -13.90 8.24
N VAL A 80 9.06 -12.62 8.01
CA VAL A 80 9.01 -12.07 6.67
C VAL A 80 10.36 -11.51 6.26
N ARG A 81 10.80 -11.90 5.08
CA ARG A 81 12.01 -11.43 4.41
C ARG A 81 11.61 -10.71 3.12
N VAL A 82 12.12 -9.49 2.97
CA VAL A 82 11.89 -8.67 1.77
C VAL A 82 13.24 -8.47 1.09
N VAL A 83 13.34 -8.92 -0.15
CA VAL A 83 14.58 -8.90 -0.94
C VAL A 83 14.41 -7.98 -2.14
N HIS A 84 15.30 -7.03 -2.28
CA HIS A 84 15.46 -6.16 -3.43
C HIS A 84 16.94 -6.15 -3.83
N GLU A 85 17.28 -5.82 -5.08
CA GLU A 85 18.67 -5.78 -5.55
C GLU A 85 19.60 -4.91 -4.69
N ARG A 86 19.06 -3.88 -4.01
CA ARG A 86 19.82 -2.90 -3.21
C ARG A 86 19.78 -3.13 -1.71
N TYR A 87 18.85 -3.94 -1.21
CA TYR A 87 18.68 -4.18 0.23
C TYR A 87 17.95 -5.48 0.52
N GLU A 88 18.10 -5.92 1.74
CA GLU A 88 17.30 -7.01 2.33
C GLU A 88 16.79 -6.54 3.70
N ALA A 89 15.51 -6.80 3.99
CA ALA A 89 14.90 -6.48 5.26
C ALA A 89 14.22 -7.73 5.85
N HIS A 90 14.37 -7.92 7.15
CA HIS A 90 13.75 -9.01 7.89
C HIS A 90 12.90 -8.47 9.02
N LYS A 91 11.76 -9.11 9.27
CA LYS A 91 10.93 -8.82 10.43
C LYS A 91 10.18 -10.05 10.89
N HIS A 92 10.24 -10.32 12.19
CA HIS A 92 9.33 -11.22 12.88
C HIS A 92 8.12 -10.38 13.34
N THR A 93 6.89 -10.76 12.94
CA THR A 93 5.68 -9.95 13.21
C THR A 93 4.41 -10.79 13.03
N ASP A 94 3.25 -10.18 13.24
CA ASP A 94 1.97 -10.78 12.91
C ASP A 94 1.67 -10.76 11.39
N THR A 95 0.86 -11.73 10.94
CA THR A 95 0.51 -11.90 9.52
C THR A 95 -0.12 -10.65 8.91
N GLN A 96 -1.03 -9.95 9.63
CA GLN A 96 -1.68 -8.75 9.10
C GLN A 96 -0.68 -7.61 8.86
N THR A 97 0.35 -7.46 9.70
CA THR A 97 1.39 -6.43 9.54
C THR A 97 2.27 -6.72 8.34
N ALA A 98 2.74 -7.96 8.21
CA ALA A 98 3.56 -8.38 7.08
C ALA A 98 2.79 -8.30 5.75
N LEU A 99 1.54 -8.79 5.76
CA LEU A 99 0.66 -8.79 4.59
C LEU A 99 0.27 -7.37 4.16
N SER A 100 0.04 -6.46 5.12
CA SER A 100 -0.23 -5.04 4.83
C SER A 100 0.91 -4.38 4.03
N ALA A 101 2.18 -4.72 4.33
CA ALA A 101 3.32 -4.18 3.58
C ALA A 101 3.35 -4.70 2.13
N LEU A 102 3.12 -6.00 1.91
CA LEU A 102 3.02 -6.60 0.57
C LEU A 102 1.83 -6.04 -0.21
N MET A 103 0.65 -5.99 0.40
CA MET A 103 -0.57 -5.46 -0.25
C MET A 103 -0.39 -4.00 -0.65
N GLY A 104 0.21 -3.17 0.21
CA GLY A 104 0.51 -1.78 -0.11
C GLY A 104 1.39 -1.63 -1.35
N LEU A 105 2.44 -2.47 -1.48
CA LEU A 105 3.31 -2.48 -2.67
C LEU A 105 2.54 -2.89 -3.92
N ILE A 106 1.78 -3.99 -3.87
CA ILE A 106 0.99 -4.49 -5.00
C ILE A 106 -0.05 -3.45 -5.43
N LEU A 107 -0.76 -2.85 -4.50
CA LEU A 107 -1.79 -1.85 -4.78
C LEU A 107 -1.22 -0.58 -5.42
N ALA A 108 -0.08 -0.08 -4.92
CA ALA A 108 0.58 1.11 -5.48
C ALA A 108 1.09 0.88 -6.91
N THR A 109 1.45 -0.37 -7.26
CA THR A 109 1.95 -0.74 -8.58
C THR A 109 0.87 -1.31 -9.52
N SER A 110 -0.38 -1.41 -9.04
CA SER A 110 -1.51 -1.86 -9.87
C SER A 110 -1.86 -0.85 -10.96
N ALA A 111 -2.64 -1.30 -11.95
CA ALA A 111 -3.20 -0.42 -12.99
C ALA A 111 -4.47 0.33 -12.51
N CYS A 112 -4.77 0.37 -11.21
CA CYS A 112 -5.86 1.18 -10.66
C CYS A 112 -5.52 2.67 -10.79
N PRO A 113 -6.34 3.50 -11.47
CA PRO A 113 -6.01 4.92 -11.71
C PRO A 113 -5.86 5.76 -10.44
N ILE A 114 -6.49 5.35 -9.34
CA ILE A 114 -6.39 6.04 -8.05
C ILE A 114 -5.11 5.61 -7.32
N LEU A 115 -4.89 4.31 -7.16
CA LEU A 115 -3.77 3.76 -6.39
C LEU A 115 -2.43 3.94 -7.09
N SER A 116 -2.39 3.94 -8.43
CA SER A 116 -1.17 4.16 -9.21
C SER A 116 -0.52 5.53 -8.96
N ARG A 117 -1.26 6.50 -8.42
CA ARG A 117 -0.69 7.78 -7.95
C ARG A 117 0.34 7.59 -6.83
N MET A 118 0.29 6.46 -6.11
CA MET A 118 1.27 6.08 -5.09
C MET A 118 2.47 5.31 -5.65
N ARG A 119 2.52 5.04 -6.96
CA ARG A 119 3.60 4.25 -7.61
C ARG A 119 5.01 4.76 -7.34
N PRO A 120 5.30 6.09 -7.26
CA PRO A 120 6.64 6.56 -6.93
C PRO A 120 7.17 6.03 -5.58
N LEU A 121 6.28 5.75 -4.60
CA LEU A 121 6.67 5.15 -3.33
C LEU A 121 7.11 3.68 -3.46
N ALA A 122 6.65 2.97 -4.49
CA ALA A 122 7.07 1.60 -4.76
C ALA A 122 8.54 1.53 -5.21
N HIS A 123 8.99 2.48 -6.04
CA HIS A 123 10.40 2.57 -6.49
C HIS A 123 11.37 2.91 -5.36
N THR A 124 10.88 3.50 -4.29
CA THR A 124 11.64 3.78 -3.06
C THR A 124 11.11 2.94 -1.89
N HIS A 125 10.65 1.72 -2.17
CA HIS A 125 9.98 0.89 -1.19
C HIS A 125 10.78 0.74 0.10
N LEU A 126 10.15 1.03 1.23
CA LEU A 126 10.68 0.85 2.57
C LEU A 126 9.70 -0.05 3.34
N PRO A 127 9.94 -1.37 3.36
CA PRO A 127 9.07 -2.30 4.07
C PRO A 127 9.10 -1.99 5.58
N PHE A 128 7.94 -2.12 6.23
CA PHE A 128 7.80 -1.95 7.68
C PHE A 128 8.17 -0.56 8.22
N CYS A 129 8.16 0.47 7.39
CA CYS A 129 8.39 1.83 7.85
C CYS A 129 7.36 2.26 8.91
N THR A 130 7.78 3.16 9.79
CA THR A 130 6.91 3.81 10.76
C THR A 130 5.89 4.72 10.07
N GLU A 131 4.85 5.15 10.81
CA GLU A 131 3.87 6.10 10.28
C GLU A 131 4.52 7.44 9.92
N THR A 132 5.44 7.93 10.74
CA THR A 132 6.16 9.19 10.48
C THR A 132 7.04 9.10 9.22
N GLU A 133 7.77 8.00 9.04
CA GLU A 133 8.56 7.75 7.82
C GLU A 133 7.66 7.66 6.58
N MET A 134 6.54 6.95 6.67
CA MET A 134 5.59 6.84 5.57
C MET A 134 5.03 8.21 5.21
N MET A 135 4.59 9.00 6.20
CA MET A 135 4.04 10.33 5.98
C MET A 135 5.07 11.27 5.35
N TYR A 136 6.31 11.27 5.87
CA TYR A 136 7.40 12.05 5.28
C TYR A 136 7.60 11.71 3.79
N ARG A 137 7.65 10.42 3.45
CA ARG A 137 7.84 9.96 2.07
C ARG A 137 6.68 10.36 1.15
N ILE A 138 5.45 10.28 1.65
CA ILE A 138 4.26 10.69 0.90
C ILE A 138 4.26 12.20 0.66
N CYS A 139 4.53 13.00 1.69
CA CYS A 139 4.64 14.46 1.55
C CYS A 139 5.76 14.83 0.59
N ALA A 140 6.94 14.21 0.71
CA ALA A 140 8.08 14.46 -0.17
C ALA A 140 7.75 14.10 -1.64
N MET A 141 7.08 12.97 -1.88
CA MET A 141 6.61 12.57 -3.21
C MET A 141 5.66 13.62 -3.78
N HIS A 142 4.66 14.05 -3.01
CA HIS A 142 3.68 15.03 -3.48
C HIS A 142 4.32 16.39 -3.78
N LEU A 143 5.18 16.90 -2.89
CA LEU A 143 5.88 18.15 -3.10
C LEU A 143 6.81 18.10 -4.32
N PHE A 144 7.45 16.95 -4.55
CA PHE A 144 8.30 16.74 -5.73
C PHE A 144 7.47 16.70 -7.02
N ASP A 145 6.30 16.07 -6.98
CA ASP A 145 5.35 16.04 -8.11
C ASP A 145 4.88 17.46 -8.46
N CYS A 146 4.50 18.27 -7.46
CA CYS A 146 4.18 19.69 -7.64
C CYS A 146 5.34 20.47 -8.27
N PHE A 147 6.57 20.23 -7.79
CA PHE A 147 7.76 20.87 -8.34
C PHE A 147 7.98 20.52 -9.82
N LEU A 148 7.87 19.23 -10.20
CA LEU A 148 7.99 18.79 -11.60
C LEU A 148 6.88 19.36 -12.48
N ALA A 149 5.66 19.52 -11.96
CA ALA A 149 4.54 20.12 -12.67
C ALA A 149 4.61 21.65 -12.76
N GLY A 150 5.57 22.30 -12.11
CA GLY A 150 5.68 23.76 -12.03
C GLY A 150 4.53 24.43 -11.25
N THR A 151 3.87 23.68 -10.35
CA THR A 151 2.79 24.19 -9.51
C THR A 151 3.30 24.61 -8.13
N THR A 152 2.57 25.47 -7.44
CA THR A 152 2.92 25.86 -6.07
C THR A 152 2.76 24.66 -5.14
N PRO A 153 3.81 24.25 -4.41
CA PRO A 153 3.72 23.14 -3.48
C PRO A 153 2.74 23.46 -2.33
N ASP A 154 1.70 22.65 -2.21
CA ASP A 154 0.77 22.68 -1.08
C ASP A 154 0.40 21.24 -0.64
N LEU A 155 -0.26 21.11 0.48
CA LEU A 155 -0.70 19.82 1.01
C LEU A 155 -2.20 19.58 0.82
N GLN A 156 -2.94 20.50 0.20
CA GLN A 156 -4.40 20.35 0.02
C GLN A 156 -4.71 19.23 -0.98
N GLY A 157 -3.96 19.18 -2.08
CA GLY A 157 -4.06 18.08 -3.06
C GLY A 157 -3.78 16.71 -2.45
N LEU A 158 -2.92 16.64 -1.44
CA LEU A 158 -2.62 15.42 -0.71
C LEU A 158 -3.81 14.98 0.15
N SER A 159 -4.52 15.89 0.81
CA SER A 159 -5.74 15.59 1.57
C SER A 159 -6.81 14.95 0.68
N GLY A 160 -7.00 15.49 -0.53
CA GLY A 160 -7.91 14.93 -1.53
C GLY A 160 -7.52 13.50 -1.95
N LEU A 161 -6.23 13.26 -2.21
CA LEU A 161 -5.74 11.91 -2.54
C LEU A 161 -6.02 10.90 -1.43
N PHE A 162 -5.78 11.26 -0.17
CA PHE A 162 -6.06 10.38 0.95
C PHE A 162 -7.56 10.10 1.16
N ALA A 163 -8.40 11.10 0.93
CA ALA A 163 -9.85 10.92 0.96
C ALA A 163 -10.31 9.91 -0.10
N ASP A 164 -9.78 10.00 -1.32
CA ASP A 164 -10.05 9.04 -2.41
C ASP A 164 -9.57 7.63 -2.05
N ILE A 165 -8.36 7.49 -1.51
CA ILE A 165 -7.81 6.20 -1.09
C ILE A 165 -8.63 5.62 0.08
N SER A 166 -9.08 6.44 1.01
CA SER A 166 -9.92 5.99 2.13
C SER A 166 -11.23 5.37 1.64
N LYS A 167 -11.97 6.06 0.77
CA LYS A 167 -13.20 5.56 0.15
C LYS A 167 -12.97 4.28 -0.66
N LEU A 168 -11.85 4.23 -1.39
CA LEU A 168 -11.46 3.04 -2.14
C LEU A 168 -11.22 1.85 -1.20
N ASN A 169 -10.50 2.06 -0.10
CA ASN A 169 -10.20 1.01 0.88
C ASN A 169 -11.46 0.44 1.53
N GLU A 170 -12.49 1.26 1.78
CA GLU A 170 -13.78 0.79 2.29
C GLU A 170 -14.49 -0.16 1.30
N ALA A 171 -14.58 0.23 0.03
CA ALA A 171 -15.15 -0.64 -1.01
C ALA A 171 -14.32 -1.92 -1.17
N PHE A 172 -12.99 -1.79 -1.10
CA PHE A 172 -12.07 -2.90 -1.23
C PHE A 172 -12.15 -3.89 -0.05
N ALA A 173 -12.38 -3.40 1.18
CA ALA A 173 -12.61 -4.25 2.35
C ALA A 173 -13.85 -5.14 2.17
N ARG A 174 -14.97 -4.56 1.70
CA ARG A 174 -16.18 -5.35 1.38
C ARG A 174 -15.89 -6.41 0.32
N ARG A 175 -15.14 -6.06 -0.73
CA ARG A 175 -14.74 -6.98 -1.79
C ARG A 175 -13.90 -8.15 -1.28
N ILE A 176 -12.88 -7.88 -0.43
CA ILE A 176 -12.02 -8.93 0.14
C ILE A 176 -12.82 -9.85 1.08
N THR A 177 -13.80 -9.34 1.78
CA THR A 177 -14.68 -10.14 2.65
C THR A 177 -15.40 -11.26 1.87
N LEU A 178 -15.68 -11.07 0.58
CA LEU A 178 -16.28 -12.11 -0.27
C LEU A 178 -15.30 -13.26 -0.58
N ALA A 179 -14.01 -13.01 -0.50
CA ALA A 179 -12.96 -13.96 -0.87
C ALA A 179 -12.28 -14.62 0.33
N ALA A 180 -12.11 -13.88 1.43
CA ALA A 180 -11.36 -14.35 2.58
C ALA A 180 -12.21 -15.26 3.48
N LYS A 181 -11.65 -16.41 3.86
CA LYS A 181 -12.27 -17.34 4.82
C LYS A 181 -11.93 -17.00 6.28
N ARG A 182 -10.80 -16.32 6.50
CA ARG A 182 -10.33 -15.83 7.80
C ARG A 182 -9.89 -14.37 7.68
N ASP A 183 -9.51 -13.76 8.78
CA ASP A 183 -9.39 -12.31 8.92
C ASP A 183 -8.05 -11.69 8.51
N ALA A 184 -7.02 -12.48 8.21
CA ALA A 184 -5.67 -11.97 7.93
C ALA A 184 -5.65 -10.91 6.82
N SER A 185 -6.29 -11.19 5.68
CA SER A 185 -6.33 -10.28 4.53
C SER A 185 -7.19 -9.04 4.79
N ASN A 186 -8.34 -9.22 5.47
CA ASN A 186 -9.20 -8.10 5.84
C ASN A 186 -8.48 -7.16 6.83
N ASN A 187 -7.86 -7.72 7.87
CA ASN A 187 -7.17 -6.92 8.88
C ASN A 187 -5.91 -6.25 8.32
N ALA A 188 -5.22 -6.87 7.36
CA ALA A 188 -4.13 -6.22 6.64
C ALA A 188 -4.62 -4.97 5.87
N LEU A 189 -5.78 -5.06 5.22
CA LEU A 189 -6.37 -3.91 4.54
C LEU A 189 -6.90 -2.86 5.53
N VAL A 190 -7.49 -3.26 6.66
CA VAL A 190 -7.88 -2.33 7.74
C VAL A 190 -6.69 -1.53 8.24
N LYS A 191 -5.50 -2.13 8.37
CA LYS A 191 -4.27 -1.41 8.70
C LYS A 191 -3.89 -0.37 7.63
N LEU A 192 -4.03 -0.69 6.36
CA LEU A 192 -3.80 0.26 5.26
C LEU A 192 -4.83 1.40 5.29
N HIS A 193 -6.09 1.06 5.52
CA HIS A 193 -7.17 2.04 5.63
C HIS A 193 -6.97 2.99 6.82
N ALA A 194 -6.66 2.47 8.00
CA ALA A 194 -6.36 3.28 9.18
C ALA A 194 -5.21 4.27 8.94
N ARG A 195 -4.15 3.85 8.27
CA ARG A 195 -3.04 4.74 7.87
C ARG A 195 -3.50 5.84 6.92
N SER A 196 -4.36 5.52 5.95
CA SER A 196 -4.90 6.51 5.01
C SER A 196 -5.84 7.50 5.69
N MET A 197 -6.68 7.03 6.61
CA MET A 197 -7.56 7.90 7.42
C MET A 197 -6.77 8.82 8.34
N LEU A 198 -5.79 8.30 9.07
CA LEU A 198 -4.92 9.12 9.92
C LEU A 198 -4.19 10.18 9.11
N ALA A 199 -3.67 9.83 7.93
CA ALA A 199 -3.06 10.78 7.02
C ALA A 199 -4.03 11.90 6.58
N SER A 200 -5.28 11.55 6.26
CA SER A 200 -6.32 12.50 5.84
C SER A 200 -6.75 13.46 6.96
N LEU A 201 -6.89 12.95 8.19
CA LEU A 201 -7.42 13.71 9.33
C LEU A 201 -6.36 14.52 10.10
N THR A 202 -5.08 14.18 9.96
CA THR A 202 -4.01 14.70 10.81
C THR A 202 -2.81 15.23 10.04
N ILE A 203 -2.97 15.57 8.74
CA ILE A 203 -1.85 16.11 7.96
C ILE A 203 -1.18 17.27 8.68
N GLU A 204 -1.94 18.22 9.23
CA GLU A 204 -1.38 19.36 9.96
C GLU A 204 -0.66 18.92 11.23
N GLY A 205 -1.26 18.05 12.06
CA GLY A 205 -0.63 17.52 13.27
C GLY A 205 0.60 16.66 12.97
N LYS A 206 0.53 15.81 11.95
CA LYS A 206 1.68 15.01 11.50
C LYS A 206 2.78 15.86 10.88
N MET A 207 2.44 16.99 10.26
CA MET A 207 3.44 17.94 9.76
C MET A 207 4.28 18.54 10.89
N ASP A 208 3.74 18.75 12.07
CA ASP A 208 4.52 19.23 13.22
C ASP A 208 5.48 18.15 13.74
N GLU A 209 5.06 16.88 13.78
CA GLU A 209 5.97 15.76 14.07
C GLU A 209 7.08 15.67 13.03
N ILE A 210 6.75 15.74 11.73
CA ILE A 210 7.72 15.70 10.62
C ILE A 210 8.66 16.91 10.69
N ARG A 211 8.16 18.12 10.97
CA ARG A 211 8.98 19.32 11.14
C ARG A 211 9.97 19.14 12.30
N THR A 212 9.50 18.59 13.41
CA THR A 212 10.34 18.34 14.59
C THR A 212 11.41 17.31 14.27
N TRP A 213 11.04 16.18 13.68
CA TRP A 213 11.95 15.13 13.25
C TRP A 213 12.99 15.66 12.24
N PHE A 214 12.55 16.41 11.23
CA PHE A 214 13.43 16.98 10.22
C PHE A 214 14.42 17.99 10.80
N ARG A 215 13.96 18.90 11.67
CA ARG A 215 14.83 19.87 12.36
C ARG A 215 15.86 19.19 13.25
N GLN A 216 15.48 18.16 13.99
CA GLN A 216 16.40 17.37 14.82
C GLN A 216 17.46 16.68 13.95
N SER A 217 17.05 16.11 12.81
CA SER A 217 17.93 15.39 11.89
C SER A 217 18.91 16.33 11.15
N THR A 218 18.50 17.57 10.88
CA THR A 218 19.32 18.55 10.12
C THR A 218 20.14 19.49 10.99
N GLY A 219 20.03 19.38 12.34
CA GLY A 219 20.72 20.29 13.27
C GLY A 219 20.27 21.73 13.14
N SER A 220 19.19 22.03 12.43
CA SER A 220 18.71 23.39 12.18
C SER A 220 18.01 24.06 13.38
N GLY A 221 17.97 23.39 14.55
CA GLY A 221 17.44 23.96 15.79
C GLY A 221 18.34 24.97 16.49
N GLN A 222 19.55 25.24 16.02
CA GLN A 222 20.53 26.14 16.66
C GLN A 222 21.01 27.31 15.78
N ARG A 223 20.34 27.60 14.66
CA ARG A 223 20.62 28.82 13.90
C ARG A 223 19.60 29.92 14.31
N SER A 224 19.69 30.35 15.55
CA SER A 224 19.18 31.68 15.93
C SER A 224 20.29 32.70 15.63
N ALA A 225 19.89 33.74 14.94
CA ALA A 225 20.65 34.89 14.47
C ALA A 225 21.74 35.42 15.42
#